data_3385c4f8f6deb7941e7927627e045f49
#
_entry.id   3385c4f8f6deb7941e7927627e045f49
#
_cell.length_a   1.000
_cell.length_b   1.000
_cell.length_c   1.000
_cell.angle_alpha   90.00
_cell.angle_beta   90.00
_cell.angle_gamma   90.00
#
_symmetry.space_group_name_H-M   'P 1'
#
loop_
_entity.id
_entity.type
_entity.pdbx_description
1 polymer ?
#
loop_
_entity_poly.entity_id
_entity_poly.type
_entity_poly.pdbx_seq_one_letter_code
_entity_poly.pdbx_strand_id
1 'polypeptide(L)'
;MKELSLSPNGNAPMSLKYSHKQHNEFLILTDWIGRNWLQIFEGNTDFYTSHYWDLMKQLWQNPVPVRKTDALGFMTSIKSPHTAAKYIDAAIRQGYLIEKENPDDARSRLLSLTPEMRERLDKHFDSIITELCDTAERIKKE
;
A
#
# COMPACT_ATOMS: atom_id res chain seq x y z
N MET A 1 14.21 14.68 27.86
CA MET A 1 14.25 13.46 28.69
C MET A 1 13.63 12.31 27.88
N LYS A 2 14.31 11.18 27.85
CA LYS A 2 13.77 10.00 27.16
C LYS A 2 12.70 9.34 28.02
N GLU A 3 11.58 8.99 27.42
CA GLU A 3 10.58 8.22 28.12
C GLU A 3 11.07 6.80 28.35
N LEU A 4 10.75 6.25 29.49
CA LEU A 4 11.04 4.86 29.81
C LEU A 4 9.73 4.07 29.76
N SER A 5 9.78 2.92 29.11
CA SER A 5 8.66 1.99 29.09
C SER A 5 9.10 0.65 29.63
N LEU A 6 8.17 -0.08 30.24
CA LEU A 6 8.44 -1.43 30.70
C LEU A 6 8.55 -2.37 29.50
N SER A 7 9.46 -3.33 29.61
CA SER A 7 9.54 -4.41 28.62
C SER A 7 8.26 -5.24 28.64
N PRO A 8 7.92 -5.94 27.55
CA PRO A 8 6.72 -6.78 27.52
C PRO A 8 6.65 -7.83 28.62
N ASN A 9 7.79 -8.17 29.19
CA ASN A 9 7.88 -9.17 30.27
C ASN A 9 7.77 -8.57 31.67
N GLY A 10 7.52 -7.27 31.79
CA GLY A 10 7.46 -6.60 33.09
C GLY A 10 8.82 -6.42 33.76
N ASN A 11 9.92 -6.63 33.05
CA ASN A 11 11.27 -6.44 33.56
C ASN A 11 11.69 -4.96 33.52
N ALA A 12 12.98 -4.68 33.67
CA ALA A 12 13.51 -3.33 33.69
C ALA A 12 13.02 -2.45 32.55
N PRO A 13 12.80 -1.13 32.78
CA PRO A 13 12.33 -0.22 31.72
C PRO A 13 13.30 -0.17 30.56
N MET A 14 12.75 -0.08 29.35
CA MET A 14 13.53 0.11 28.13
C MET A 14 13.77 1.59 27.88
N SER A 15 15.00 1.93 27.49
CA SER A 15 15.31 3.29 27.04
C SER A 15 14.92 3.42 25.57
N LEU A 16 14.01 4.35 25.26
CA LEU A 16 13.57 4.62 23.92
C LEU A 16 14.45 5.68 23.26
N LYS A 17 14.65 5.55 21.94
CA LYS A 17 15.46 6.51 21.19
C LYS A 17 14.72 7.83 20.97
N TYR A 18 13.41 7.76 20.79
CA TYR A 18 12.59 8.93 20.48
C TYR A 18 11.54 9.16 21.55
N SER A 19 11.09 10.41 21.70
CA SER A 19 10.09 10.82 22.67
C SER A 19 8.68 10.44 22.25
N HIS A 20 7.75 10.55 23.19
CA HIS A 20 6.32 10.38 22.90
C HIS A 20 5.85 11.36 21.81
N LYS A 21 6.31 12.60 21.85
CA LYS A 21 5.95 13.62 20.86
C LYS A 21 6.43 13.22 19.45
N GLN A 22 7.65 12.71 19.35
CA GLN A 22 8.21 12.24 18.08
C GLN A 22 7.46 11.01 17.57
N HIS A 23 7.11 10.07 18.43
CA HIS A 23 6.26 8.93 18.08
C HIS A 23 4.90 9.40 17.55
N ASN A 24 4.32 10.43 18.18
CA ASN A 24 3.04 10.96 17.74
C ASN A 24 3.10 11.59 16.35
N GLU A 25 4.21 12.25 16.01
CA GLU A 25 4.41 12.75 14.65
C GLU A 25 4.34 11.62 13.61
N PHE A 26 4.94 10.49 13.92
CA PHE A 26 4.88 9.31 13.05
C PHE A 26 3.44 8.79 12.93
N LEU A 27 2.69 8.74 14.03
CA LEU A 27 1.30 8.27 13.98
C LEU A 27 0.41 9.20 13.16
N ILE A 28 0.63 10.50 13.24
CA ILE A 28 -0.08 11.49 12.41
C ILE A 28 0.19 11.22 10.92
N LEU A 29 1.46 10.92 10.58
CA LEU A 29 1.84 10.57 9.21
C LEU A 29 1.11 9.31 8.73
N THR A 30 1.08 8.26 9.55
CA THR A 30 0.42 7.00 9.16
C THR A 30 -1.08 7.18 8.99
N ASP A 31 -1.72 7.98 9.81
CA ASP A 31 -3.14 8.30 9.66
C ASP A 31 -3.40 9.05 8.35
N TRP A 32 -2.53 10.00 8.03
CA TRP A 32 -2.62 10.76 6.77
C TRP A 32 -2.48 9.83 5.57
N ILE A 33 -1.50 8.93 5.61
CA ILE A 33 -1.27 7.95 4.53
C ILE A 33 -2.51 7.07 4.33
N GLY A 34 -3.07 6.55 5.42
CA GLY A 34 -4.26 5.69 5.36
C GLY A 34 -5.47 6.37 4.76
N ARG A 35 -5.74 7.62 5.19
CA ARG A 35 -6.88 8.39 4.66
C ARG A 35 -6.69 8.71 3.18
N ASN A 36 -5.48 9.07 2.78
CA ASN A 36 -5.20 9.38 1.38
C ASN A 36 -5.20 8.13 0.50
N TRP A 37 -4.82 6.99 1.05
CA TRP A 37 -4.94 5.70 0.35
C TRP A 37 -6.39 5.43 -0.03
N LEU A 38 -7.32 5.64 0.90
CA LEU A 38 -8.74 5.46 0.66
C LEU A 38 -9.25 6.37 -0.47
N GLN A 39 -8.73 7.59 -0.57
CA GLN A 39 -9.12 8.54 -1.60
C GLN A 39 -8.77 8.05 -3.02
N ILE A 40 -7.72 7.26 -3.17
CA ILE A 40 -7.36 6.67 -4.47
C ILE A 40 -8.52 5.85 -5.02
N PHE A 41 -9.28 5.20 -4.13
CA PHE A 41 -10.44 4.37 -4.47
C PHE A 41 -11.77 5.10 -4.28
N GLU A 42 -11.73 6.45 -4.32
CA GLU A 42 -12.93 7.29 -4.22
C GLU A 42 -13.76 7.04 -2.96
N GLY A 43 -13.09 6.67 -1.87
CA GLY A 43 -13.74 6.40 -0.59
C GLY A 43 -14.36 5.01 -0.48
N ASN A 44 -14.18 4.15 -1.46
CA ASN A 44 -14.70 2.77 -1.41
C ASN A 44 -13.87 1.94 -0.45
N THR A 45 -14.44 1.66 0.74
CA THR A 45 -13.75 0.94 1.81
C THR A 45 -13.46 -0.52 1.46
N ASP A 46 -14.13 -1.11 0.47
CA ASP A 46 -13.85 -2.48 0.03
C ASP A 46 -12.42 -2.64 -0.48
N PHE A 47 -11.81 -1.54 -0.93
CA PHE A 47 -10.43 -1.53 -1.41
C PHE A 47 -9.42 -1.13 -0.33
N TYR A 48 -9.88 -0.79 0.86
CA TYR A 48 -9.01 -0.42 1.98
C TYR A 48 -8.57 -1.67 2.74
N THR A 49 -7.73 -2.48 2.08
CA THR A 49 -7.17 -3.71 2.65
C THR A 49 -5.71 -3.85 2.26
N SER A 50 -4.96 -4.62 3.06
CA SER A 50 -3.57 -4.94 2.73
C SER A 50 -3.46 -5.73 1.42
N HIS A 51 -4.49 -6.48 1.06
CA HIS A 51 -4.52 -7.25 -0.19
C HIS A 51 -4.40 -6.33 -1.40
N TYR A 52 -5.21 -5.27 -1.44
CA TYR A 52 -5.17 -4.32 -2.54
C TYR A 52 -3.91 -3.46 -2.52
N TRP A 53 -3.40 -3.14 -1.34
CA TRP A 53 -2.10 -2.46 -1.24
C TRP A 53 -1.01 -3.30 -1.89
N ASP A 54 -0.93 -4.58 -1.54
CA ASP A 54 0.08 -5.49 -2.10
C ASP A 54 -0.06 -5.63 -3.61
N LEU A 55 -1.29 -5.79 -4.10
CA LEU A 55 -1.56 -5.93 -5.53
C LEU A 55 -1.16 -4.66 -6.30
N MET A 56 -1.64 -3.50 -5.86
CA MET A 56 -1.38 -2.23 -6.54
C MET A 56 0.11 -1.88 -6.51
N LYS A 57 0.76 -2.10 -5.38
CA LYS A 57 2.19 -1.85 -5.23
C LYS A 57 3.00 -2.69 -6.22
N GLN A 58 2.72 -4.00 -6.29
CA GLN A 58 3.45 -4.90 -7.17
C GLN A 58 3.21 -4.54 -8.64
N LEU A 59 1.99 -4.21 -9.02
CA LEU A 59 1.68 -3.81 -10.38
C LEU A 59 2.34 -2.48 -10.73
N TRP A 60 2.40 -1.55 -9.78
CA TRP A 60 3.08 -0.28 -9.99
C TRP A 60 4.60 -0.46 -10.17
N GLN A 61 5.20 -1.36 -9.39
CA GLN A 61 6.63 -1.64 -9.45
C GLN A 61 7.05 -2.36 -10.73
N ASN A 62 6.13 -3.04 -11.40
CA ASN A 62 6.42 -3.72 -12.66
C ASN A 62 6.24 -2.74 -13.82
N PRO A 63 7.29 -2.53 -14.63
CA PRO A 63 7.23 -1.59 -15.76
C PRO A 63 6.41 -2.10 -16.94
N VAL A 64 6.11 -3.41 -16.99
CA VAL A 64 5.36 -4.05 -18.06
C VAL A 64 4.20 -4.84 -17.48
N PRO A 65 3.16 -5.13 -18.28
CA PRO A 65 2.05 -5.96 -17.81
C PRO A 65 2.53 -7.34 -17.34
N VAL A 66 1.88 -7.88 -16.33
CA VAL A 66 2.20 -9.19 -15.75
C VAL A 66 1.12 -10.19 -16.11
N ARG A 67 1.46 -11.49 -16.12
CA ARG A 67 0.44 -12.52 -16.29
C ARG A 67 -0.53 -12.49 -15.10
N LYS A 68 -1.82 -12.58 -15.40
CA LYS A 68 -2.86 -12.56 -14.35
C LYS A 68 -2.63 -13.65 -13.30
N THR A 69 -2.16 -14.83 -13.73
CA THR A 69 -1.84 -15.93 -12.81
C THR A 69 -0.70 -15.59 -11.86
N ASP A 70 0.29 -14.81 -12.30
CA ASP A 70 1.37 -14.35 -11.43
C ASP A 70 0.86 -13.31 -10.42
N ALA A 71 -0.06 -12.45 -10.86
CA ALA A 71 -0.64 -11.43 -9.99
C ALA A 71 -1.46 -12.01 -8.84
N LEU A 72 -2.03 -13.21 -9.01
CA LEU A 72 -2.73 -13.90 -7.92
C LEU A 72 -1.85 -14.07 -6.70
N GLY A 73 -0.55 -14.32 -6.90
CA GLY A 73 0.41 -14.49 -5.82
C GLY A 73 0.89 -13.20 -5.18
N PHE A 74 0.55 -12.04 -5.74
CA PHE A 74 0.95 -10.74 -5.17
C PHE A 74 0.24 -10.46 -3.84
N MET A 75 -0.97 -10.96 -3.68
CA MET A 75 -1.74 -10.84 -2.44
C MET A 75 -1.38 -11.99 -1.50
N THR A 76 -0.23 -11.88 -0.87
CA THR A 76 0.43 -12.97 -0.15
C THR A 76 -0.39 -13.56 1.01
N SER A 77 -1.29 -12.77 1.61
CA SER A 77 -2.15 -13.24 2.70
C SER A 77 -3.39 -14.00 2.22
N ILE A 78 -3.65 -14.02 0.90
CA ILE A 78 -4.75 -14.79 0.32
C ILE A 78 -4.16 -16.07 -0.26
N LYS A 79 -4.52 -17.21 0.36
CA LYS A 79 -3.97 -18.50 -0.05
C LYS A 79 -4.71 -19.16 -1.21
N SER A 80 -6.01 -18.86 -1.36
CA SER A 80 -6.84 -19.44 -2.42
C SER A 80 -6.72 -18.63 -3.71
N PRO A 81 -6.24 -19.23 -4.82
CA PRO A 81 -6.23 -18.53 -6.11
C PRO A 81 -7.61 -18.06 -6.56
N HIS A 82 -8.65 -18.83 -6.23
CA HIS A 82 -10.03 -18.46 -6.56
C HIS A 82 -10.45 -17.17 -5.83
N THR A 83 -10.11 -17.05 -4.56
CA THR A 83 -10.39 -15.83 -3.79
C THR A 83 -9.58 -14.65 -4.32
N ALA A 84 -8.30 -14.85 -4.59
CA ALA A 84 -7.44 -13.80 -5.16
C ALA A 84 -7.98 -13.30 -6.51
N ALA A 85 -8.48 -14.22 -7.35
CA ALA A 85 -9.08 -13.87 -8.63
C ALA A 85 -10.30 -12.96 -8.46
N LYS A 86 -11.11 -13.18 -7.44
CA LYS A 86 -12.27 -12.31 -7.15
C LYS A 86 -11.87 -10.89 -6.83
N TYR A 87 -10.79 -10.69 -6.07
CA TYR A 87 -10.26 -9.37 -5.77
C TYR A 87 -9.77 -8.66 -7.04
N ILE A 88 -9.06 -9.38 -7.90
CA ILE A 88 -8.58 -8.84 -9.18
C ILE A 88 -9.77 -8.47 -10.08
N ASP A 89 -10.75 -9.34 -10.20
CA ASP A 89 -11.92 -9.09 -11.04
C ASP A 89 -12.72 -7.87 -10.56
N ALA A 90 -12.83 -7.69 -9.24
CA ALA A 90 -13.47 -6.50 -8.68
C ALA A 90 -12.73 -5.22 -9.07
N ALA A 91 -11.40 -5.24 -9.02
CA ALA A 91 -10.59 -4.08 -9.41
C ALA A 91 -10.68 -3.79 -10.90
N ILE A 92 -10.80 -4.83 -11.74
CA ILE A 92 -11.02 -4.67 -13.18
C ILE A 92 -12.38 -4.01 -13.43
N ARG A 93 -13.43 -4.48 -12.77
CA ARG A 93 -14.78 -3.91 -12.91
C ARG A 93 -14.85 -2.44 -12.51
N GLN A 94 -14.05 -2.03 -11.52
CA GLN A 94 -14.00 -0.64 -11.08
C GLN A 94 -13.14 0.26 -11.98
N GLY A 95 -12.45 -0.31 -12.95
CA GLY A 95 -11.59 0.47 -13.84
C GLY A 95 -10.22 0.79 -13.26
N TYR A 96 -9.80 0.10 -12.22
CA TYR A 96 -8.47 0.28 -11.62
C TYR A 96 -7.41 -0.56 -12.30
N LEU A 97 -7.79 -1.73 -12.80
CA LEU A 97 -6.93 -2.64 -13.54
C LEU A 97 -7.51 -2.92 -14.91
N ILE A 98 -6.62 -3.22 -15.85
CA ILE A 98 -7.00 -3.63 -17.20
C ILE A 98 -6.40 -5.00 -17.51
N GLU A 99 -7.22 -5.86 -18.09
CA GLU A 99 -6.87 -7.19 -18.55
C GLU A 99 -6.80 -7.20 -20.07
N LYS A 100 -5.72 -7.74 -20.62
CA LYS A 100 -5.50 -7.80 -22.07
C LYS A 100 -5.06 -9.20 -22.49
N GLU A 101 -5.23 -9.49 -23.77
CA GLU A 101 -4.70 -10.71 -24.34
C GLU A 101 -3.17 -10.70 -24.31
N ASN A 102 -2.58 -11.88 -24.09
CA ASN A 102 -1.14 -12.05 -24.16
C ASN A 102 -0.78 -12.48 -25.59
N PRO A 103 -0.06 -11.65 -26.37
CA PRO A 103 0.31 -12.00 -27.75
C PRO A 103 1.24 -13.22 -27.84
N ASP A 104 1.95 -13.53 -26.76
CA ASP A 104 2.89 -14.65 -26.72
C ASP A 104 2.26 -15.97 -26.26
N ASP A 105 1.08 -15.91 -25.62
CA ASP A 105 0.39 -17.09 -25.12
C ASP A 105 -1.11 -16.82 -25.00
N ALA A 106 -1.88 -17.35 -25.94
CA ALA A 106 -3.33 -17.14 -26.00
C ALA A 106 -4.08 -17.68 -24.78
N ARG A 107 -3.45 -18.57 -24.00
CA ARG A 107 -4.07 -19.15 -22.80
C ARG A 107 -3.87 -18.30 -21.54
N SER A 108 -3.02 -17.30 -21.58
CA SER A 108 -2.79 -16.42 -20.45
C SER A 108 -3.28 -15.01 -20.76
N ARG A 109 -3.63 -14.27 -19.68
CA ARG A 109 -4.07 -12.88 -19.77
C ARG A 109 -3.02 -12.01 -19.11
N LEU A 110 -2.87 -10.80 -19.61
CA LEU A 110 -1.96 -9.81 -19.04
C LEU A 110 -2.77 -8.80 -18.22
N LEU A 111 -2.21 -8.41 -17.07
CA LEU A 111 -2.82 -7.49 -16.12
C LEU A 111 -1.89 -6.29 -15.91
N SER A 112 -2.47 -5.10 -15.87
CA SER A 112 -1.74 -3.88 -15.54
C SER A 112 -2.67 -2.87 -14.90
N LEU A 113 -2.10 -1.85 -14.27
CA LEU A 113 -2.87 -0.69 -13.83
C LEU A 113 -3.41 0.03 -15.06
N THR A 114 -4.64 0.57 -14.94
CA THR A 114 -5.11 1.51 -15.96
C THR A 114 -4.23 2.77 -15.91
N PRO A 115 -4.08 3.49 -17.04
CA PRO A 115 -3.32 4.76 -17.02
C PRO A 115 -3.83 5.73 -15.96
N GLU A 116 -5.14 5.77 -15.75
CA GLU A 116 -5.77 6.62 -14.76
C GLU A 116 -5.38 6.24 -13.34
N MET A 117 -5.40 4.94 -13.03
CA MET A 117 -5.00 4.47 -11.71
C MET A 117 -3.51 4.69 -11.47
N ARG A 118 -2.67 4.48 -12.49
CA ARG A 118 -1.24 4.74 -12.38
C ARG A 118 -0.98 6.21 -12.05
N GLU A 119 -1.68 7.12 -12.70
CA GLU A 119 -1.54 8.55 -12.41
C GLU A 119 -1.94 8.88 -10.97
N ARG A 120 -3.04 8.30 -10.49
CA ARG A 120 -3.48 8.48 -9.09
C ARG A 120 -2.43 8.00 -8.10
N LEU A 121 -1.85 6.84 -8.37
CA LEU A 121 -0.79 6.28 -7.51
C LEU A 121 0.47 7.14 -7.54
N ASP A 122 0.88 7.61 -8.72
CA ASP A 122 2.04 8.49 -8.84
C ASP A 122 1.87 9.76 -8.01
N LYS A 123 0.72 10.40 -8.11
CA LYS A 123 0.40 11.60 -7.32
C LYS A 123 0.36 11.31 -5.83
N HIS A 124 -0.18 10.16 -5.47
CA HIS A 124 -0.24 9.73 -4.07
C HIS A 124 1.17 9.54 -3.50
N PHE A 125 2.06 8.89 -4.24
CA PHE A 125 3.43 8.67 -3.80
C PHE A 125 4.22 9.99 -3.68
N ASP A 126 4.02 10.92 -4.61
CA ASP A 126 4.61 12.26 -4.49
C ASP A 126 4.16 12.95 -3.20
N SER A 127 2.87 12.89 -2.91
CA SER A 127 2.31 13.49 -1.70
C SER A 127 2.83 12.82 -0.43
N ILE A 128 2.95 11.50 -0.44
CA ILE A 128 3.49 10.76 0.72
C ILE A 128 4.93 11.15 0.97
N ILE A 129 5.75 11.23 -0.07
CA ILE A 129 7.16 11.58 0.08
C ILE A 129 7.29 12.99 0.64
N THR A 130 6.48 13.93 0.17
CA THR A 130 6.46 15.28 0.71
C THR A 130 6.13 15.29 2.20
N GLU A 131 5.05 14.60 2.60
CA GLU A 131 4.66 14.51 4.01
C GLU A 131 5.69 13.76 4.86
N LEU A 132 6.31 12.74 4.28
CA LEU A 132 7.38 11.99 4.97
C LEU A 132 8.57 12.91 5.27
N CYS A 133 9.01 13.71 4.28
CA CYS A 133 10.12 14.64 4.46
C CYS A 133 9.78 15.71 5.47
N ASP A 134 8.58 16.28 5.41
CA ASP A 134 8.13 17.30 6.36
C ASP A 134 8.05 16.73 7.78
N THR A 135 7.53 15.51 7.92
CA THR A 135 7.45 14.83 9.22
C THR A 135 8.85 14.57 9.78
N ALA A 136 9.78 14.11 8.94
CA ALA A 136 11.15 13.86 9.36
C ALA A 136 11.82 15.15 9.85
N GLU A 137 11.58 16.28 9.18
CA GLU A 137 12.12 17.57 9.61
C GLU A 137 11.55 18.00 10.94
N ARG A 138 10.25 17.83 11.17
CA ARG A 138 9.63 18.14 12.47
C ARG A 138 10.20 17.27 13.59
N ILE A 139 10.37 15.97 13.33
CA ILE A 139 10.94 15.04 14.32
C ILE A 139 12.37 15.44 14.68
N LYS A 140 13.17 15.85 13.70
CA LYS A 140 14.55 16.27 13.95
C LYS A 140 14.66 17.53 14.81
N LYS A 141 13.65 18.38 14.77
CA LYS A 141 13.63 19.66 15.52
C LYS A 141 13.09 19.51 16.93
N GLU A 142 12.56 18.38 17.31
CA GLU A 142 11.95 18.15 18.63
C GLU A 142 12.88 17.48 19.65
#